data_76bc81b28d4a7a9fc893ff5db2637c53
#
_entry.id   76bc81b28d4a7a9fc893ff5db2637c53
#
_cell.length_a   1.000
_cell.length_b   1.000
_cell.length_c   1.000
_cell.angle_alpha   90.00
_cell.angle_beta   90.00
_cell.angle_gamma   90.00
#
_symmetry.space_group_name_H-M   'P 1'
#
loop_
_entity.id
_entity.type
_entity.pdbx_description
1 polymer ?
#
loop_
_entity_poly.entity_id
_entity_poly.type
_entity_poly.pdbx_seq_one_letter_code
_entity_poly.pdbx_strand_id
1 'polypeptide(L)'
;MNARPKLRFLPKHGTRVKAGSPWAYSNEVVMDKTMKALPPGTLVDVVDGNGIGVATAYFSPHSLIAARIMASYPGAKIDTDFFRERFERAAALRRKVIGGSHYRLIHAEADLCPGLVVDRFDDVFVVQSGTAGMDALGEFWLQALKDEFKPRAIIVKSNAPARAHEGLKDDVRVAYGEAAIVEVEEAGIRHRVDPIGGQKTGWFFDQRDNRAFLIGLAKGATLLDAYSYIGPLALGALKAGAKSAVLLDSSQAALDTAAATAKAHNLADRCEMRRCDALEELEELGPSDERFDIVSCDPPPFVRSKKDLESGARGYRKLARLAAPLVTHGGFLCLASCSHAIGMDRFQLECAQGLARAGRTARLIRASGAACDHPVHPMLPETAYLKSLVYQLD
;
A
#
# COMPACT_ATOMS: atom_id res chain seq x y z
N MET A 1 37.20 11.04 -7.46
CA MET A 1 36.03 10.78 -6.58
C MET A 1 36.58 10.35 -5.23
N ASN A 2 36.18 11.02 -4.13
CA ASN A 2 36.57 10.55 -2.79
C ASN A 2 36.02 9.13 -2.57
N ALA A 3 36.80 8.24 -1.97
CA ALA A 3 36.37 6.89 -1.64
C ALA A 3 35.15 6.97 -0.71
N ARG A 4 34.11 6.17 -0.99
CA ARG A 4 32.93 6.11 -0.13
C ARG A 4 33.27 5.63 1.28
N PRO A 5 32.61 6.12 2.33
CA PRO A 5 32.73 5.56 3.67
C PRO A 5 32.42 4.05 3.66
N LYS A 6 33.15 3.29 4.46
CA LYS A 6 32.96 1.84 4.58
C LYS A 6 32.15 1.53 5.84
N LEU A 7 30.96 0.98 5.68
CA LEU A 7 30.15 0.45 6.77
C LEU A 7 30.50 -1.01 7.00
N ARG A 8 31.10 -1.32 8.17
CA ARG A 8 31.57 -2.67 8.50
C ARG A 8 30.53 -3.42 9.33
N PHE A 9 30.25 -4.67 8.98
CA PHE A 9 29.50 -5.57 9.84
C PHE A 9 30.34 -5.96 11.10
N LEU A 10 29.64 -6.13 12.20
CA LEU A 10 30.17 -6.77 13.38
C LEU A 10 30.58 -8.22 13.07
N PRO A 11 31.56 -8.82 13.81
CA PRO A 11 31.93 -10.22 13.62
C PRO A 11 30.72 -11.15 13.67
N LYS A 12 30.64 -12.08 12.72
CA LYS A 12 29.50 -13.05 12.53
C LYS A 12 28.16 -12.43 12.09
N HIS A 13 28.10 -11.13 11.82
CA HIS A 13 26.93 -10.46 11.26
C HIS A 13 27.04 -10.29 9.73
N GLY A 14 25.95 -9.84 9.09
CA GLY A 14 25.90 -9.61 7.63
C GLY A 14 25.49 -10.81 6.78
N THR A 15 25.26 -11.99 7.38
CA THR A 15 24.83 -13.19 6.66
C THR A 15 23.51 -12.97 5.92
N ARG A 16 22.56 -12.25 6.53
CA ARG A 16 21.26 -11.93 5.89
C ARG A 16 21.45 -11.08 4.64
N VAL A 17 22.32 -10.06 4.67
CA VAL A 17 22.58 -9.21 3.51
C VAL A 17 23.28 -10.00 2.41
N LYS A 18 24.26 -10.86 2.76
CA LYS A 18 24.90 -11.79 1.80
C LYS A 18 23.88 -12.75 1.17
N ALA A 19 22.82 -13.11 1.90
CA ALA A 19 21.73 -13.95 1.42
C ALA A 19 20.64 -13.16 0.65
N GLY A 20 20.82 -11.84 0.43
CA GLY A 20 19.91 -11.01 -0.35
C GLY A 20 18.95 -10.13 0.44
N SER A 21 19.09 -10.04 1.79
CA SER A 21 18.28 -9.08 2.57
C SER A 21 18.65 -7.64 2.17
N PRO A 22 17.68 -6.78 1.85
CA PRO A 22 17.96 -5.38 1.51
C PRO A 22 18.21 -4.50 2.73
N TRP A 23 18.15 -5.04 3.97
CA TRP A 23 18.32 -4.27 5.20
C TRP A 23 19.47 -4.78 6.04
N ALA A 24 20.31 -3.85 6.53
CA ALA A 24 21.26 -4.05 7.61
C ALA A 24 20.82 -3.22 8.82
N TYR A 25 20.69 -3.88 9.98
CA TYR A 25 20.25 -3.22 11.20
C TYR A 25 21.39 -2.58 11.98
N SER A 26 21.06 -1.56 12.79
CA SER A 26 22.05 -0.79 13.57
C SER A 26 22.86 -1.65 14.57
N ASN A 27 22.30 -2.73 15.07
CA ASN A 27 22.96 -3.69 15.95
C ASN A 27 23.83 -4.74 15.20
N GLU A 28 23.83 -4.71 13.87
CA GLU A 28 24.64 -5.62 13.04
C GLU A 28 25.94 -4.97 12.54
N VAL A 29 26.05 -3.63 12.65
CA VAL A 29 27.14 -2.85 12.05
C VAL A 29 27.92 -2.05 13.07
N VAL A 30 29.17 -1.71 12.73
CA VAL A 30 30.02 -0.88 13.57
C VAL A 30 29.57 0.57 13.50
N MET A 31 29.11 1.11 14.63
CA MET A 31 28.58 2.47 14.79
C MET A 31 29.60 3.33 15.57
N ASP A 32 30.75 3.60 14.99
CA ASP A 32 31.76 4.48 15.58
C ASP A 32 31.41 5.97 15.45
N LYS A 33 32.24 6.86 15.99
CA LYS A 33 32.03 8.31 15.93
C LYS A 33 31.96 8.84 14.50
N THR A 34 32.76 8.28 13.59
CA THR A 34 32.82 8.68 12.18
C THR A 34 31.54 8.32 11.47
N MET A 35 31.05 7.09 11.66
CA MET A 35 29.80 6.65 11.06
C MET A 35 28.60 7.43 11.61
N LYS A 36 28.53 7.66 12.91
CA LYS A 36 27.47 8.44 13.55
C LYS A 36 27.41 9.91 13.10
N ALA A 37 28.54 10.46 12.64
CA ALA A 37 28.63 11.83 12.14
C ALA A 37 28.23 11.99 10.66
N LEU A 38 28.02 10.90 9.94
CA LEU A 38 27.59 10.96 8.55
C LEU A 38 26.16 11.49 8.45
N PRO A 39 25.87 12.35 7.45
CA PRO A 39 24.50 12.75 7.16
C PRO A 39 23.61 11.54 6.83
N PRO A 40 22.35 11.51 7.29
CA PRO A 40 21.38 10.49 6.84
C PRO A 40 21.29 10.46 5.31
N GLY A 41 21.24 9.26 4.74
CA GLY A 41 21.18 9.06 3.28
C GLY A 41 22.54 8.99 2.59
N THR A 42 23.66 9.13 3.33
CA THR A 42 25.00 9.01 2.74
C THR A 42 25.22 7.64 2.10
N LEU A 43 25.70 7.62 0.83
CA LEU A 43 26.10 6.39 0.16
C LEU A 43 27.37 5.81 0.80
N VAL A 44 27.33 4.52 1.12
CA VAL A 44 28.42 3.77 1.75
C VAL A 44 28.67 2.46 1.00
N ASP A 45 29.92 1.96 1.08
CA ASP A 45 30.22 0.59 0.70
C ASP A 45 30.18 -0.29 1.95
N VAL A 46 29.33 -1.31 1.91
CA VAL A 46 29.19 -2.26 3.02
C VAL A 46 30.27 -3.32 2.91
N VAL A 47 30.98 -3.56 4.00
CA VAL A 47 32.03 -4.58 4.08
C VAL A 47 31.74 -5.56 5.23
N ASP A 48 32.20 -6.79 5.09
CA ASP A 48 32.07 -7.79 6.16
C ASP A 48 33.07 -7.54 7.30
N GLY A 49 33.03 -8.40 8.33
CA GLY A 49 33.95 -8.31 9.49
C GLY A 49 35.46 -8.35 9.13
N ASN A 50 35.79 -8.95 7.97
CA ASN A 50 37.17 -9.06 7.45
C ASN A 50 37.52 -7.89 6.51
N GLY A 51 36.58 -6.98 6.24
CA GLY A 51 36.80 -5.85 5.33
C GLY A 51 36.56 -6.17 3.85
N ILE A 52 36.02 -7.35 3.51
CA ILE A 52 35.69 -7.73 2.16
C ILE A 52 34.39 -7.03 1.77
N GLY A 53 34.36 -6.40 0.58
CA GLY A 53 33.19 -5.70 0.05
C GLY A 53 31.99 -6.63 -0.19
N VAL A 54 30.81 -6.21 0.26
CA VAL A 54 29.56 -6.99 0.18
C VAL A 54 28.54 -6.29 -0.69
N ALA A 55 28.34 -4.97 -0.52
CA ALA A 55 27.25 -4.25 -1.13
C ALA A 55 27.54 -2.74 -1.23
N THR A 56 26.72 -2.03 -1.99
CA THR A 56 26.55 -0.58 -1.92
C THR A 56 25.19 -0.28 -1.30
N ALA A 57 25.16 0.66 -0.35
CA ALA A 57 23.94 1.03 0.37
C ALA A 57 23.87 2.54 0.60
N TYR A 58 22.72 3.05 1.00
CA TYR A 58 22.66 4.31 1.72
C TYR A 58 22.45 4.05 3.21
N PHE A 59 22.98 4.96 4.01
CA PHE A 59 23.14 4.80 5.45
C PHE A 59 22.39 5.90 6.22
N SER A 60 21.69 5.51 7.28
CA SER A 60 20.95 6.39 8.19
C SER A 60 21.39 6.10 9.63
N PRO A 61 22.25 6.95 10.25
CA PRO A 61 22.91 6.66 11.52
C PRO A 61 21.95 6.56 12.71
N HIS A 62 20.74 7.13 12.60
CA HIS A 62 19.75 7.18 13.68
C HIS A 62 18.57 6.22 13.46
N SER A 63 18.56 5.48 12.36
CA SER A 63 17.52 4.51 12.05
C SER A 63 17.88 3.12 12.59
N LEU A 64 16.85 2.35 13.01
CA LEU A 64 17.03 0.93 13.32
C LEU A 64 17.48 0.14 12.09
N ILE A 65 16.96 0.49 10.89
CA ILE A 65 17.46 0.00 9.62
C ILE A 65 18.58 0.93 9.20
N ALA A 66 19.81 0.65 9.70
CA ALA A 66 20.94 1.54 9.54
C ALA A 66 21.41 1.67 8.08
N ALA A 67 21.29 0.60 7.28
CA ALA A 67 21.60 0.68 5.85
C ALA A 67 20.58 -0.08 5.01
N ARG A 68 20.24 0.51 3.85
CA ARG A 68 19.41 -0.12 2.85
C ARG A 68 20.23 -0.35 1.58
N ILE A 69 20.25 -1.62 1.16
CA ILE A 69 21.12 -2.10 0.07
C ILE A 69 20.56 -1.64 -1.28
N MET A 70 21.40 -0.92 -2.03
CA MET A 70 21.09 -0.48 -3.38
C MET A 70 21.62 -1.47 -4.43
N ALA A 71 22.80 -2.05 -4.19
CA ALA A 71 23.40 -3.05 -5.08
C ALA A 71 24.15 -4.11 -4.27
N SER A 72 24.12 -5.37 -4.73
CA SER A 72 24.75 -6.53 -4.08
C SER A 72 26.27 -6.63 -4.34
N TYR A 73 26.91 -5.53 -4.68
CA TYR A 73 28.34 -5.40 -4.86
C TYR A 73 28.80 -3.98 -4.42
N PRO A 74 30.05 -3.83 -3.95
CA PRO A 74 30.56 -2.52 -3.55
C PRO A 74 30.89 -1.66 -4.77
N GLY A 75 30.92 -0.33 -4.57
CA GLY A 75 31.32 0.62 -5.61
C GLY A 75 30.29 0.83 -6.72
N ALA A 76 29.05 0.38 -6.54
CA ALA A 76 28.00 0.59 -7.55
C ALA A 76 27.76 2.08 -7.80
N LYS A 77 27.70 2.50 -9.04
CA LYS A 77 27.36 3.86 -9.42
C LYS A 77 25.86 4.05 -9.28
N ILE A 78 25.43 4.88 -8.33
CA ILE A 78 24.03 5.19 -8.06
C ILE A 78 23.74 6.54 -8.71
N ASP A 79 23.23 6.52 -9.91
CA ASP A 79 22.92 7.68 -10.73
C ASP A 79 21.59 7.51 -11.49
N THR A 80 21.34 8.36 -12.47
CA THR A 80 20.12 8.33 -13.29
C THR A 80 19.97 7.00 -14.05
N ASP A 81 21.04 6.46 -14.63
CA ASP A 81 20.98 5.20 -15.37
C ASP A 81 20.65 4.02 -14.46
N PHE A 82 21.18 4.03 -13.23
CA PHE A 82 20.87 3.04 -12.20
C PHE A 82 19.36 2.97 -11.90
N PHE A 83 18.69 4.12 -11.76
CA PHE A 83 17.24 4.16 -11.55
C PHE A 83 16.46 3.83 -12.81
N ARG A 84 16.91 4.29 -13.99
CA ARG A 84 16.25 4.01 -15.26
C ARG A 84 16.15 2.50 -15.53
N GLU A 85 17.24 1.74 -15.34
CA GLU A 85 17.21 0.28 -15.48
C GLU A 85 16.20 -0.40 -14.56
N ARG A 86 16.05 0.07 -13.31
CA ARG A 86 15.08 -0.49 -12.35
C ARG A 86 13.66 -0.15 -12.75
N PHE A 87 13.43 1.07 -13.17
CA PHE A 87 12.10 1.51 -13.62
C PHE A 87 11.66 0.77 -14.88
N GLU A 88 12.57 0.57 -15.83
CA GLU A 88 12.30 -0.22 -17.03
C GLU A 88 11.93 -1.67 -16.69
N ARG A 89 12.71 -2.34 -15.82
CA ARG A 89 12.43 -3.71 -15.35
C ARG A 89 11.08 -3.79 -14.64
N ALA A 90 10.81 -2.85 -13.74
CA ALA A 90 9.55 -2.80 -13.02
C ALA A 90 8.36 -2.57 -13.98
N ALA A 91 8.48 -1.63 -14.91
CA ALA A 91 7.47 -1.38 -15.94
C ALA A 91 7.27 -2.61 -16.85
N ALA A 92 8.33 -3.31 -17.22
CA ALA A 92 8.23 -4.54 -18.01
C ALA A 92 7.44 -5.64 -17.28
N LEU A 93 7.65 -5.79 -15.97
CA LEU A 93 6.85 -6.69 -15.14
C LEU A 93 5.37 -6.27 -15.15
N ARG A 94 5.07 -4.99 -14.85
CA ARG A 94 3.69 -4.49 -14.77
C ARG A 94 2.95 -4.61 -16.11
N ARG A 95 3.62 -4.38 -17.23
CA ARG A 95 3.02 -4.61 -18.57
C ARG A 95 2.56 -6.06 -18.75
N LYS A 96 3.30 -7.05 -18.18
CA LYS A 96 2.94 -8.48 -18.30
C LYS A 96 1.80 -8.88 -17.35
N VAL A 97 1.79 -8.35 -16.12
CA VAL A 97 0.89 -8.86 -15.07
C VAL A 97 -0.36 -8.01 -14.88
N ILE A 98 -0.31 -6.73 -15.26
CA ILE A 98 -1.45 -5.81 -15.14
C ILE A 98 -1.97 -5.43 -16.54
N GLY A 99 -1.07 -5.12 -17.47
CA GLY A 99 -1.43 -4.40 -18.70
C GLY A 99 -1.77 -2.92 -18.43
N GLY A 100 -2.05 -2.17 -19.47
CA GLY A 100 -2.40 -0.74 -19.34
C GLY A 100 -1.31 0.12 -18.72
N SER A 101 -1.72 1.27 -18.16
CA SER A 101 -0.81 2.32 -17.68
C SER A 101 -1.15 2.86 -16.27
N HIS A 102 -2.00 2.16 -15.52
CA HIS A 102 -2.43 2.53 -14.16
C HIS A 102 -2.03 1.43 -13.18
N TYR A 103 -0.92 1.63 -12.44
CA TYR A 103 -0.38 0.63 -11.50
C TYR A 103 0.66 1.24 -10.57
N ARG A 104 0.99 0.51 -9.49
CA ARG A 104 2.19 0.74 -8.69
C ARG A 104 3.42 0.37 -9.50
N LEU A 105 4.16 1.38 -10.01
CA LEU A 105 5.37 1.16 -10.81
C LEU A 105 6.52 0.66 -9.93
N ILE A 106 6.76 1.32 -8.79
CA ILE A 106 7.85 0.96 -7.86
C ILE A 106 7.28 0.70 -6.47
N HIS A 107 7.54 -0.50 -5.95
CA HIS A 107 7.15 -0.93 -4.62
C HIS A 107 8.40 -1.16 -3.75
N ALA A 108 9.10 -0.07 -3.48
CA ALA A 108 10.25 0.03 -2.58
C ALA A 108 11.29 -1.11 -2.76
N GLU A 109 11.58 -1.84 -1.68
CA GLU A 109 12.60 -2.89 -1.63
C GLU A 109 12.35 -4.02 -2.63
N ALA A 110 11.10 -4.33 -2.92
CA ALA A 110 10.74 -5.40 -3.85
C ALA A 110 11.11 -5.08 -5.31
N ASP A 111 11.18 -3.78 -5.66
CA ASP A 111 11.67 -3.31 -6.95
C ASP A 111 13.10 -2.76 -6.89
N LEU A 112 13.86 -3.14 -5.85
CA LEU A 112 15.26 -2.76 -5.63
C LEU A 112 15.48 -1.23 -5.52
N CYS A 113 14.44 -0.49 -5.13
CA CYS A 113 14.48 0.94 -4.85
C CYS A 113 14.05 1.20 -3.39
N PRO A 114 14.83 0.76 -2.38
CA PRO A 114 14.42 0.78 -0.97
C PRO A 114 13.86 2.13 -0.54
N GLY A 115 12.65 2.15 0.02
CA GLY A 115 12.01 3.36 0.49
C GLY A 115 11.43 4.29 -0.58
N LEU A 116 11.44 3.91 -1.86
CA LEU A 116 10.80 4.65 -2.95
C LEU A 116 9.52 3.94 -3.40
N VAL A 117 8.42 4.67 -3.42
CA VAL A 117 7.15 4.23 -3.99
C VAL A 117 6.80 5.14 -5.16
N VAL A 118 6.39 4.55 -6.28
CA VAL A 118 5.94 5.31 -7.45
C VAL A 118 4.66 4.70 -7.98
N ASP A 119 3.59 5.48 -8.01
CA ASP A 119 2.34 5.13 -8.68
C ASP A 119 2.25 5.83 -10.03
N ARG A 120 1.89 5.08 -11.05
CA ARG A 120 1.69 5.54 -12.41
C ARG A 120 0.22 5.66 -12.73
N PHE A 121 -0.19 6.85 -13.16
CA PHE A 121 -1.51 7.20 -13.68
C PHE A 121 -1.34 7.67 -15.13
N ASP A 122 -1.18 6.73 -16.03
CA ASP A 122 -0.86 6.94 -17.43
C ASP A 122 0.45 7.75 -17.64
N ASP A 123 0.35 9.04 -17.90
CA ASP A 123 1.45 9.98 -18.09
C ASP A 123 1.74 10.85 -16.84
N VAL A 124 1.05 10.59 -15.72
CA VAL A 124 1.27 11.26 -14.42
C VAL A 124 1.84 10.26 -13.42
N PHE A 125 2.88 10.68 -12.69
CA PHE A 125 3.53 9.85 -11.67
C PHE A 125 3.41 10.51 -10.30
N VAL A 126 3.03 9.72 -9.30
CA VAL A 126 3.00 10.14 -7.90
C VAL A 126 4.08 9.38 -7.15
N VAL A 127 5.02 10.12 -6.57
CA VAL A 127 6.20 9.57 -5.91
C VAL A 127 6.12 9.82 -4.41
N GLN A 128 6.38 8.78 -3.64
CA GLN A 128 6.60 8.86 -2.20
C GLN A 128 8.03 8.41 -1.88
N SER A 129 8.85 9.34 -1.42
CA SER A 129 10.16 9.04 -0.85
C SER A 129 10.00 8.90 0.66
N GLY A 130 10.26 7.72 1.19
CA GLY A 130 10.07 7.38 2.61
C GLY A 130 11.34 7.46 3.45
N THR A 131 12.50 7.73 2.83
CA THR A 131 13.81 7.60 3.49
C THR A 131 14.78 8.72 3.10
N ALA A 132 15.72 9.01 4.00
CA ALA A 132 16.75 10.04 3.75
C ALA A 132 17.63 9.72 2.54
N GLY A 133 17.89 8.44 2.27
CA GLY A 133 18.65 8.04 1.09
C GLY A 133 17.92 8.34 -0.21
N MET A 134 16.61 8.08 -0.28
CA MET A 134 15.84 8.40 -1.46
C MET A 134 15.63 9.91 -1.64
N ASP A 135 15.50 10.68 -0.56
CA ASP A 135 15.49 12.14 -0.66
C ASP A 135 16.83 12.66 -1.23
N ALA A 136 17.96 12.17 -0.71
CA ALA A 136 19.30 12.56 -1.18
C ALA A 136 19.57 12.17 -2.65
N LEU A 137 18.93 11.11 -3.14
CA LEU A 137 19.05 10.62 -4.52
C LEU A 137 17.94 11.18 -5.42
N GLY A 138 17.17 12.16 -4.96
CA GLY A 138 15.99 12.70 -5.61
C GLY A 138 16.21 13.15 -7.05
N GLU A 139 17.30 13.84 -7.33
CA GLU A 139 17.62 14.32 -8.68
C GLU A 139 17.77 13.16 -9.68
N PHE A 140 18.38 12.05 -9.26
CA PHE A 140 18.63 10.91 -10.14
C PHE A 140 17.34 10.15 -10.49
N TRP A 141 16.52 9.80 -9.50
CA TRP A 141 15.27 9.08 -9.80
C TRP A 141 14.25 9.99 -10.49
N LEU A 142 14.22 11.30 -10.20
CA LEU A 142 13.37 12.23 -10.92
C LEU A 142 13.76 12.34 -12.39
N GLN A 143 15.07 12.46 -12.68
CA GLN A 143 15.57 12.50 -14.05
C GLN A 143 15.30 11.16 -14.78
N ALA A 144 15.48 10.02 -14.09
CA ALA A 144 15.19 8.71 -14.66
C ALA A 144 13.71 8.55 -15.07
N LEU A 145 12.75 9.04 -14.24
CA LEU A 145 11.33 9.05 -14.59
C LEU A 145 11.06 9.89 -15.84
N LYS A 146 11.70 11.06 -15.96
CA LYS A 146 11.55 11.94 -17.12
C LYS A 146 12.08 11.30 -18.40
N ASP A 147 13.25 10.69 -18.31
CA ASP A 147 13.93 10.12 -19.48
C ASP A 147 13.20 8.88 -19.99
N GLU A 148 12.75 8.01 -19.09
CA GLU A 148 12.14 6.72 -19.43
C GLU A 148 10.68 6.86 -19.89
N PHE A 149 9.88 7.69 -19.22
CA PHE A 149 8.43 7.72 -19.42
C PHE A 149 7.92 9.00 -20.10
N LYS A 150 8.74 10.06 -20.22
CA LYS A 150 8.33 11.37 -20.75
C LYS A 150 6.99 11.86 -20.17
N PRO A 151 6.88 11.93 -18.84
CA PRO A 151 5.63 12.18 -18.17
C PRO A 151 5.12 13.60 -18.45
N ARG A 152 3.78 13.78 -18.38
CA ARG A 152 3.14 15.09 -18.34
C ARG A 152 3.35 15.78 -16.99
N ALA A 153 3.34 15.01 -15.90
CA ALA A 153 3.60 15.52 -14.57
C ALA A 153 4.23 14.47 -13.65
N ILE A 154 5.06 14.93 -12.70
CA ILE A 154 5.54 14.16 -11.55
C ILE A 154 5.21 14.92 -10.29
N ILE A 155 4.47 14.28 -9.39
CA ILE A 155 4.04 14.80 -8.10
C ILE A 155 4.82 14.06 -7.02
N VAL A 156 5.52 14.78 -6.17
CA VAL A 156 6.10 14.23 -4.94
C VAL A 156 5.07 14.43 -3.82
N LYS A 157 4.69 13.36 -3.16
CA LYS A 157 3.73 13.35 -2.03
C LYS A 157 4.30 12.54 -0.86
N SER A 158 5.44 12.99 -0.37
CA SER A 158 6.23 12.35 0.67
C SER A 158 5.81 12.88 2.05
N ASN A 159 4.66 12.43 2.55
CA ASN A 159 4.06 12.83 3.83
C ASN A 159 3.68 11.64 4.72
N ALA A 160 4.30 10.48 4.49
CA ALA A 160 4.06 9.30 5.31
C ALA A 160 4.67 9.47 6.72
N PRO A 161 3.98 9.05 7.80
CA PRO A 161 4.49 9.18 9.18
C PRO A 161 5.86 8.53 9.41
N ALA A 162 6.21 7.51 8.62
CA ALA A 162 7.51 6.83 8.70
C ALA A 162 8.70 7.78 8.42
N ARG A 163 8.50 8.88 7.68
CA ARG A 163 9.54 9.89 7.40
C ARG A 163 10.10 10.53 8.66
N ALA A 164 9.26 10.74 9.67
CA ALA A 164 9.68 11.30 10.96
C ALA A 164 10.75 10.44 11.66
N HIS A 165 10.73 9.12 11.46
CA HIS A 165 11.77 8.21 12.00
C HIS A 165 13.12 8.35 11.32
N GLU A 166 13.15 8.92 10.11
CA GLU A 166 14.39 9.25 9.36
C GLU A 166 14.79 10.73 9.55
N GLY A 167 14.04 11.49 10.38
CA GLY A 167 14.28 12.92 10.61
C GLY A 167 13.86 13.81 9.44
N LEU A 168 12.99 13.33 8.55
CA LEU A 168 12.54 14.03 7.35
C LEU A 168 11.24 14.80 7.60
N LYS A 169 11.12 15.95 6.95
CA LYS A 169 9.87 16.73 6.88
C LYS A 169 9.01 16.22 5.73
N ASP A 170 7.72 16.58 5.79
CA ASP A 170 6.81 16.36 4.67
C ASP A 170 7.27 17.17 3.45
N ASP A 171 7.16 16.54 2.28
CA ASP A 171 7.42 17.15 0.97
C ASP A 171 6.24 16.84 0.03
N VAL A 172 5.37 17.83 -0.20
CA VAL A 172 4.26 17.73 -1.13
C VAL A 172 4.38 18.85 -2.16
N ARG A 173 4.70 18.46 -3.40
CA ARG A 173 4.95 19.41 -4.49
C ARG A 173 4.78 18.80 -5.86
N VAL A 174 4.53 19.64 -6.86
CA VAL A 174 4.69 19.27 -8.26
C VAL A 174 6.18 19.42 -8.62
N ALA A 175 6.84 18.27 -8.88
CA ALA A 175 8.26 18.23 -9.17
C ALA A 175 8.57 18.43 -10.67
N TYR A 176 7.58 18.15 -11.53
CA TYR A 176 7.68 18.35 -12.98
C TYR A 176 6.30 18.50 -13.59
N GLY A 177 6.17 19.38 -14.60
CA GLY A 177 4.90 19.64 -15.29
C GLY A 177 3.87 20.36 -14.43
N GLU A 178 2.60 20.12 -14.71
CA GLU A 178 1.48 20.75 -14.01
C GLU A 178 0.63 19.72 -13.27
N ALA A 179 0.18 20.08 -12.06
CA ALA A 179 -0.74 19.24 -11.30
C ALA A 179 -2.09 19.11 -12.02
N ALA A 180 -2.60 17.93 -12.10
CA ALA A 180 -3.89 17.66 -12.72
C ALA A 180 -4.62 16.55 -11.97
N ILE A 181 -5.95 16.63 -11.96
CA ILE A 181 -6.81 15.50 -11.69
C ILE A 181 -6.49 14.42 -12.74
N VAL A 182 -6.32 13.20 -12.32
CA VAL A 182 -6.11 12.06 -13.20
C VAL A 182 -7.37 11.20 -13.25
N GLU A 183 -7.52 10.41 -14.31
CA GLU A 183 -8.59 9.43 -14.43
C GLU A 183 -8.01 8.03 -14.33
N VAL A 184 -8.65 7.19 -13.52
CA VAL A 184 -8.34 5.76 -13.41
C VAL A 184 -9.54 4.98 -13.91
N GLU A 185 -9.34 4.16 -14.93
CA GLU A 185 -10.38 3.25 -15.40
C GLU A 185 -10.23 1.89 -14.73
N GLU A 186 -11.26 1.48 -13.97
CA GLU A 186 -11.35 0.16 -13.34
C GLU A 186 -12.79 -0.34 -13.40
N ALA A 187 -12.98 -1.61 -13.77
CA ALA A 187 -14.29 -2.26 -13.90
C ALA A 187 -15.30 -1.48 -14.78
N GLY A 188 -14.83 -0.79 -15.83
CA GLY A 188 -15.63 0.02 -16.75
C GLY A 188 -16.15 1.34 -16.15
N ILE A 189 -15.57 1.78 -15.04
CA ILE A 189 -15.81 3.08 -14.41
C ILE A 189 -14.56 3.93 -14.54
N ARG A 190 -14.72 5.20 -14.94
CA ARG A 190 -13.67 6.22 -14.91
C ARG A 190 -13.77 7.02 -13.63
N HIS A 191 -12.82 6.80 -12.74
CA HIS A 191 -12.73 7.48 -11.47
C HIS A 191 -11.83 8.71 -11.60
N ARG A 192 -12.32 9.85 -11.12
CA ARG A 192 -11.50 11.06 -11.01
C ARG A 192 -10.70 11.00 -9.71
N VAL A 193 -9.39 11.10 -9.81
CA VAL A 193 -8.46 10.99 -8.70
C VAL A 193 -7.67 12.28 -8.57
N ASP A 194 -7.66 12.85 -7.36
CA ASP A 194 -6.79 13.96 -7.02
C ASP A 194 -5.49 13.42 -6.41
N PRO A 195 -4.38 13.44 -7.13
CA PRO A 195 -3.12 12.89 -6.64
C PRO A 195 -2.47 13.75 -5.55
N ILE A 196 -2.88 15.00 -5.37
CA ILE A 196 -2.37 15.91 -4.33
C ILE A 196 -3.28 15.88 -3.10
N GLY A 197 -4.56 16.19 -3.26
CA GLY A 197 -5.52 16.28 -2.16
C GLY A 197 -6.08 14.94 -1.68
N GLY A 198 -6.06 13.90 -2.52
CA GLY A 198 -6.58 12.57 -2.18
C GLY A 198 -5.75 11.84 -1.12
N GLN A 199 -6.26 10.73 -0.59
CA GLN A 199 -5.54 9.90 0.38
C GLN A 199 -4.32 9.21 -0.26
N LYS A 200 -3.22 9.08 0.48
CA LYS A 200 -1.95 8.48 0.00
C LYS A 200 -1.57 9.07 -1.39
N THR A 201 -1.44 8.23 -2.40
CA THR A 201 -1.15 8.64 -3.79
C THR A 201 -2.40 8.99 -4.60
N GLY A 202 -3.61 8.84 -4.00
CA GLY A 202 -4.90 9.12 -4.61
C GLY A 202 -5.67 7.87 -5.02
N TRP A 203 -5.01 6.72 -5.16
CA TRP A 203 -5.65 5.44 -5.53
C TRP A 203 -5.03 4.26 -4.78
N PHE A 204 -5.82 3.19 -4.60
CA PHE A 204 -5.41 1.96 -3.93
C PHE A 204 -5.29 0.82 -4.93
N PHE A 205 -4.16 0.78 -5.65
CA PHE A 205 -3.88 -0.27 -6.63
C PHE A 205 -3.75 -1.66 -5.99
N ASP A 206 -3.32 -1.72 -4.73
CA ASP A 206 -3.16 -2.94 -3.95
C ASP A 206 -4.46 -3.75 -3.80
N GLN A 207 -5.62 -3.10 -3.80
CA GLN A 207 -6.94 -3.73 -3.67
C GLN A 207 -7.56 -4.16 -5.01
N ARG A 208 -6.93 -3.92 -6.14
CA ARG A 208 -7.48 -4.21 -7.49
C ARG A 208 -8.06 -5.62 -7.62
N ASP A 209 -7.26 -6.64 -7.26
CA ASP A 209 -7.66 -8.04 -7.44
C ASP A 209 -8.75 -8.47 -6.44
N ASN A 210 -8.80 -7.82 -5.27
CA ASN A 210 -9.83 -8.04 -4.26
C ASN A 210 -11.14 -7.41 -4.72
N ARG A 211 -11.10 -6.18 -5.25
CA ARG A 211 -12.28 -5.54 -5.85
C ARG A 211 -12.81 -6.34 -7.03
N ALA A 212 -11.93 -6.77 -7.95
CA ALA A 212 -12.33 -7.55 -9.11
C ALA A 212 -13.05 -8.84 -8.73
N PHE A 213 -12.56 -9.54 -7.68
CA PHE A 213 -13.21 -10.75 -7.18
C PHE A 213 -14.62 -10.47 -6.64
N LEU A 214 -14.80 -9.43 -5.81
CA LEU A 214 -16.11 -9.07 -5.25
C LEU A 214 -17.06 -8.56 -6.33
N ILE A 215 -16.58 -7.78 -7.29
CA ILE A 215 -17.36 -7.31 -8.45
C ILE A 215 -17.87 -8.51 -9.27
N GLY A 216 -17.07 -9.57 -9.39
CA GLY A 216 -17.49 -10.80 -10.06
C GLY A 216 -18.67 -11.52 -9.38
N LEU A 217 -18.89 -11.29 -8.09
CA LEU A 217 -20.03 -11.83 -7.32
C LEU A 217 -21.25 -10.91 -7.32
N ALA A 218 -21.14 -9.68 -7.85
CA ALA A 218 -22.12 -8.61 -7.58
C ALA A 218 -23.37 -8.63 -8.47
N LYS A 219 -23.43 -9.44 -9.53
CA LYS A 219 -24.58 -9.43 -10.44
C LYS A 219 -25.88 -9.78 -9.71
N GLY A 220 -26.82 -8.82 -9.71
CA GLY A 220 -28.12 -8.93 -9.04
C GLY A 220 -28.07 -8.78 -7.51
N ALA A 221 -26.90 -8.53 -6.93
CA ALA A 221 -26.68 -8.40 -5.49
C ALA A 221 -26.91 -6.97 -4.98
N THR A 222 -27.20 -6.85 -3.69
CA THR A 222 -27.11 -5.63 -2.90
C THR A 222 -25.77 -5.57 -2.19
N LEU A 223 -25.14 -4.41 -2.12
CA LEU A 223 -23.78 -4.24 -1.57
C LEU A 223 -23.75 -3.17 -0.47
N LEU A 224 -23.05 -3.45 0.63
CA LEU A 224 -22.57 -2.48 1.61
C LEU A 224 -21.05 -2.38 1.53
N ASP A 225 -20.53 -1.18 1.23
CA ASP A 225 -19.10 -0.88 1.09
C ASP A 225 -18.68 0.06 2.24
N ALA A 226 -18.19 -0.52 3.33
CA ALA A 226 -17.71 0.23 4.49
C ALA A 226 -16.24 0.63 4.30
N TYR A 227 -15.93 1.90 4.60
CA TYR A 227 -14.64 2.57 4.28
C TYR A 227 -14.44 2.70 2.78
N SER A 228 -15.52 3.10 2.09
CA SER A 228 -15.64 3.03 0.63
C SER A 228 -14.72 3.97 -0.15
N TYR A 229 -14.13 4.98 0.51
CA TYR A 229 -13.34 6.03 -0.13
C TYR A 229 -14.15 6.70 -1.27
N ILE A 230 -13.64 6.76 -2.50
CA ILE A 230 -14.35 7.28 -3.68
C ILE A 230 -15.19 6.22 -4.40
N GLY A 231 -15.49 5.09 -3.74
CA GLY A 231 -16.41 4.06 -4.18
C GLY A 231 -15.95 3.12 -5.31
N PRO A 232 -14.65 2.77 -5.47
CA PRO A 232 -14.24 1.94 -6.60
C PRO A 232 -14.88 0.55 -6.61
N LEU A 233 -15.09 -0.07 -5.45
CA LEU A 233 -15.77 -1.35 -5.35
C LEU A 233 -17.26 -1.21 -5.66
N ALA A 234 -17.94 -0.31 -4.97
CA ALA A 234 -19.39 -0.15 -5.10
C ALA A 234 -19.82 0.26 -6.51
N LEU A 235 -19.13 1.23 -7.11
CA LEU A 235 -19.44 1.70 -8.46
C LEU A 235 -19.11 0.63 -9.52
N GLY A 236 -18.00 -0.11 -9.34
CA GLY A 236 -17.68 -1.26 -10.19
C GLY A 236 -18.72 -2.37 -10.09
N ALA A 237 -19.21 -2.68 -8.88
CA ALA A 237 -20.28 -3.66 -8.66
C ALA A 237 -21.60 -3.22 -9.32
N LEU A 238 -21.99 -1.94 -9.19
CA LEU A 238 -23.19 -1.40 -9.87
C LEU A 238 -23.07 -1.48 -11.38
N LYS A 239 -21.88 -1.19 -11.94
CA LYS A 239 -21.59 -1.33 -13.38
C LYS A 239 -21.69 -2.78 -13.84
N ALA A 240 -21.26 -3.72 -13.00
CA ALA A 240 -21.36 -5.16 -13.26
C ALA A 240 -22.77 -5.74 -13.06
N GLY A 241 -23.74 -4.93 -12.63
CA GLY A 241 -25.14 -5.33 -12.53
C GLY A 241 -25.62 -5.60 -11.10
N ALA A 242 -24.94 -5.09 -10.06
CA ALA A 242 -25.53 -5.05 -8.72
C ALA A 242 -26.84 -4.25 -8.71
N LYS A 243 -27.79 -4.64 -7.85
CA LYS A 243 -29.09 -3.95 -7.72
C LYS A 243 -28.91 -2.57 -7.10
N SER A 244 -28.21 -2.50 -5.98
CA SER A 244 -27.92 -1.27 -5.24
C SER A 244 -26.63 -1.40 -4.47
N ALA A 245 -26.06 -0.26 -4.09
CA ALA A 245 -24.89 -0.17 -3.21
C ALA A 245 -25.06 0.97 -2.20
N VAL A 246 -24.68 0.72 -0.95
CA VAL A 246 -24.56 1.72 0.11
C VAL A 246 -23.06 1.90 0.41
N LEU A 247 -22.60 3.14 0.35
CA LEU A 247 -21.20 3.53 0.62
C LEU A 247 -21.13 4.23 1.97
N LEU A 248 -20.27 3.73 2.84
CA LEU A 248 -19.98 4.35 4.15
C LEU A 248 -18.55 4.90 4.14
N ASP A 249 -18.38 6.18 4.39
CA ASP A 249 -17.07 6.80 4.61
C ASP A 249 -17.20 8.05 5.50
N SER A 250 -16.16 8.36 6.25
CA SER A 250 -16.11 9.56 7.09
C SER A 250 -15.77 10.83 6.29
N SER A 251 -15.20 10.69 5.11
CA SER A 251 -14.76 11.79 4.23
C SER A 251 -15.88 12.24 3.30
N GLN A 252 -16.49 13.39 3.58
CA GLN A 252 -17.47 14.00 2.68
C GLN A 252 -16.89 14.22 1.27
N ALA A 253 -15.65 14.69 1.16
CA ALA A 253 -15.02 14.94 -0.14
C ALA A 253 -14.85 13.65 -0.98
N ALA A 254 -14.60 12.50 -0.31
CA ALA A 254 -14.53 11.21 -0.99
C ALA A 254 -15.92 10.79 -1.51
N LEU A 255 -16.95 10.93 -0.67
CA LEU A 255 -18.34 10.62 -1.05
C LEU A 255 -18.86 11.55 -2.16
N ASP A 256 -18.52 12.84 -2.14
CA ASP A 256 -18.87 13.78 -3.20
C ASP A 256 -18.24 13.36 -4.54
N THR A 257 -16.99 12.89 -4.50
CA THR A 257 -16.31 12.35 -5.69
C THR A 257 -16.97 11.06 -6.18
N ALA A 258 -17.38 10.17 -5.27
CA ALA A 258 -18.13 8.96 -5.59
C ALA A 258 -19.49 9.31 -6.23
N ALA A 259 -20.23 10.27 -5.66
CA ALA A 259 -21.52 10.74 -6.18
C ALA A 259 -21.40 11.34 -7.58
N ALA A 260 -20.39 12.17 -7.81
CA ALA A 260 -20.12 12.74 -9.14
C ALA A 260 -19.79 11.63 -10.16
N THR A 261 -19.01 10.64 -9.77
CA THR A 261 -18.69 9.48 -10.62
C THR A 261 -19.93 8.62 -10.89
N ALA A 262 -20.75 8.33 -9.87
CA ALA A 262 -22.01 7.60 -10.01
C ALA A 262 -22.94 8.29 -11.01
N LYS A 263 -23.09 9.62 -10.90
CA LYS A 263 -23.89 10.43 -11.81
C LYS A 263 -23.35 10.37 -13.25
N ALA A 264 -22.06 10.51 -13.45
CA ALA A 264 -21.41 10.45 -14.77
C ALA A 264 -21.61 9.10 -15.48
N HIS A 265 -21.82 8.03 -14.72
CA HIS A 265 -22.02 6.67 -15.23
C HIS A 265 -23.50 6.21 -15.19
N ASN A 266 -24.47 7.09 -14.87
CA ASN A 266 -25.90 6.79 -14.71
C ASN A 266 -26.18 5.68 -13.67
N LEU A 267 -25.48 5.74 -12.53
CA LEU A 267 -25.60 4.80 -11.42
C LEU A 267 -26.19 5.44 -10.15
N ALA A 268 -26.44 6.75 -10.15
CA ALA A 268 -26.83 7.53 -8.97
C ALA A 268 -28.09 6.99 -8.28
N ASP A 269 -29.10 6.56 -9.06
CA ASP A 269 -30.39 6.07 -8.52
C ASP A 269 -30.25 4.73 -7.76
N ARG A 270 -29.10 4.05 -7.89
CA ARG A 270 -28.81 2.77 -7.24
C ARG A 270 -27.68 2.86 -6.21
N CYS A 271 -27.20 4.07 -5.94
CA CYS A 271 -26.04 4.31 -5.12
C CYS A 271 -26.35 5.29 -3.99
N GLU A 272 -26.38 4.82 -2.77
CA GLU A 272 -26.56 5.64 -1.58
C GLU A 272 -25.22 5.93 -0.92
N MET A 273 -24.99 7.19 -0.50
CA MET A 273 -23.78 7.60 0.25
C MET A 273 -24.19 8.03 1.64
N ARG A 274 -23.54 7.44 2.67
CA ARG A 274 -23.73 7.81 4.08
C ARG A 274 -22.40 8.28 4.66
N ARG A 275 -22.34 9.54 5.10
CA ARG A 275 -21.18 10.05 5.83
C ARG A 275 -21.30 9.69 7.29
N CYS A 276 -20.43 8.77 7.76
CA CYS A 276 -20.47 8.26 9.13
C CYS A 276 -19.10 7.71 9.57
N ASP A 277 -18.97 7.40 10.85
CA ASP A 277 -17.98 6.40 11.29
C ASP A 277 -18.52 5.02 10.93
N ALA A 278 -17.76 4.27 10.13
CA ALA A 278 -18.24 2.99 9.62
C ALA A 278 -18.46 1.95 10.72
N LEU A 279 -17.69 1.96 11.84
CA LEU A 279 -17.92 1.04 12.94
C LEU A 279 -19.19 1.38 13.72
N GLU A 280 -19.50 2.65 13.92
CA GLU A 280 -20.72 3.13 14.55
C GLU A 280 -21.93 2.78 13.70
N GLU A 281 -21.88 3.07 12.38
CA GLU A 281 -22.96 2.74 11.45
C GLU A 281 -23.24 1.23 11.37
N LEU A 282 -22.19 0.38 11.33
CA LEU A 282 -22.37 -1.07 11.38
C LEU A 282 -23.03 -1.55 12.69
N GLU A 283 -22.80 -0.86 13.81
CA GLU A 283 -23.43 -1.16 15.08
C GLU A 283 -24.90 -0.72 15.10
N GLU A 284 -25.22 0.43 14.50
CA GLU A 284 -26.60 0.95 14.36
C GLU A 284 -27.44 0.12 13.37
N LEU A 285 -26.83 -0.34 12.28
CA LEU A 285 -27.48 -1.20 11.29
C LEU A 285 -27.77 -2.61 11.83
N GLY A 286 -27.03 -3.10 12.81
CA GLY A 286 -27.16 -4.46 13.34
C GLY A 286 -28.60 -4.85 13.72
N PRO A 287 -29.34 -4.04 14.51
CA PRO A 287 -30.74 -4.30 14.89
C PRO A 287 -31.76 -3.93 13.79
N SER A 288 -31.37 -3.25 12.71
CA SER A 288 -32.27 -2.92 11.60
C SER A 288 -32.61 -4.15 10.74
N ASP A 289 -33.55 -4.00 9.81
CA ASP A 289 -33.91 -5.03 8.83
C ASP A 289 -33.04 -4.96 7.57
N GLU A 290 -32.12 -3.99 7.46
CA GLU A 290 -31.23 -3.86 6.30
C GLU A 290 -30.25 -5.04 6.23
N ARG A 291 -30.25 -5.73 5.09
CA ARG A 291 -29.34 -6.84 4.80
C ARG A 291 -28.82 -6.73 3.37
N PHE A 292 -27.58 -7.20 3.20
CA PHE A 292 -26.85 -7.07 1.94
C PHE A 292 -26.30 -8.44 1.51
N ASP A 293 -26.31 -8.68 0.21
CA ASP A 293 -25.74 -9.91 -0.36
C ASP A 293 -24.20 -9.90 -0.30
N ILE A 294 -23.61 -8.70 -0.31
CA ILE A 294 -22.17 -8.51 -0.16
C ILE A 294 -21.93 -7.36 0.84
N VAL A 295 -21.13 -7.63 1.86
CA VAL A 295 -20.62 -6.60 2.79
C VAL A 295 -19.09 -6.58 2.68
N SER A 296 -18.51 -5.41 2.40
CA SER A 296 -17.07 -5.20 2.35
C SER A 296 -16.62 -4.22 3.42
N CYS A 297 -15.55 -4.54 4.14
CA CYS A 297 -14.96 -3.69 5.17
C CYS A 297 -13.44 -3.63 4.98
N ASP A 298 -12.93 -2.45 4.57
CA ASP A 298 -11.49 -2.18 4.40
C ASP A 298 -11.05 -1.00 5.29
N PRO A 299 -10.98 -1.22 6.62
CA PRO A 299 -10.69 -0.17 7.58
C PRO A 299 -9.24 0.33 7.51
N PRO A 300 -8.95 1.54 8.03
CA PRO A 300 -7.58 1.94 8.31
C PRO A 300 -6.94 0.96 9.31
N PRO A 301 -5.59 0.92 9.40
CA PRO A 301 -4.90 -0.08 10.22
C PRO A 301 -5.24 0.07 11.70
N PHE A 302 -5.93 -0.92 12.29
CA PHE A 302 -6.21 -0.97 13.73
C PHE A 302 -4.96 -1.34 14.54
N VAL A 303 -4.03 -2.12 13.98
CA VAL A 303 -2.73 -2.44 14.56
C VAL A 303 -1.67 -1.58 13.90
N ARG A 304 -1.27 -0.49 14.53
CA ARG A 304 -0.26 0.44 13.99
C ARG A 304 1.17 0.04 14.33
N SER A 305 1.35 -0.65 15.44
CA SER A 305 2.66 -1.12 15.92
C SER A 305 2.53 -2.46 16.65
N LYS A 306 3.65 -3.12 16.92
CA LYS A 306 3.66 -4.36 17.73
C LYS A 306 3.08 -4.15 19.14
N LYS A 307 3.16 -2.96 19.70
CA LYS A 307 2.58 -2.63 21.01
C LYS A 307 1.06 -2.62 20.98
N ASP A 308 0.48 -2.30 19.83
CA ASP A 308 -0.98 -2.20 19.63
C ASP A 308 -1.60 -3.53 19.17
N LEU A 309 -0.80 -4.60 19.06
CA LEU A 309 -1.23 -5.86 18.45
C LEU A 309 -2.50 -6.42 19.11
N GLU A 310 -2.51 -6.54 20.44
CA GLU A 310 -3.65 -7.14 21.14
C GLU A 310 -4.91 -6.29 21.10
N SER A 311 -4.78 -4.97 21.22
CA SER A 311 -5.92 -4.05 21.17
C SER A 311 -6.48 -3.91 19.76
N GLY A 312 -5.61 -3.73 18.76
CA GLY A 312 -6.01 -3.59 17.37
C GLY A 312 -6.54 -4.90 16.77
N ALA A 313 -5.99 -6.06 17.18
CA ALA A 313 -6.50 -7.36 16.79
C ALA A 313 -7.96 -7.54 17.23
N ARG A 314 -8.31 -7.13 18.46
CA ARG A 314 -9.71 -7.10 18.94
C ARG A 314 -10.61 -6.18 18.12
N GLY A 315 -10.05 -5.12 17.50
CA GLY A 315 -10.78 -4.26 16.57
C GLY A 315 -11.28 -5.03 15.33
N TYR A 316 -10.46 -5.88 14.74
CA TYR A 316 -10.89 -6.74 13.62
C TYR A 316 -11.94 -7.76 14.04
N ARG A 317 -11.86 -8.29 15.27
CA ARG A 317 -12.90 -9.16 15.83
C ARG A 317 -14.22 -8.41 15.99
N LYS A 318 -14.18 -7.17 16.53
CA LYS A 318 -15.38 -6.31 16.64
C LYS A 318 -15.97 -6.05 15.25
N LEU A 319 -15.15 -5.68 14.28
CA LEU A 319 -15.57 -5.42 12.90
C LEU A 319 -16.30 -6.63 12.29
N ALA A 320 -15.71 -7.82 12.38
CA ALA A 320 -16.32 -9.05 11.88
C ALA A 320 -17.66 -9.36 12.58
N ARG A 321 -17.72 -9.15 13.92
CA ARG A 321 -18.95 -9.36 14.71
C ARG A 321 -20.08 -8.41 14.32
N LEU A 322 -19.75 -7.16 13.98
CA LEU A 322 -20.74 -6.15 13.60
C LEU A 322 -21.20 -6.30 12.14
N ALA A 323 -20.28 -6.63 11.24
CA ALA A 323 -20.59 -6.76 9.83
C ALA A 323 -21.34 -8.07 9.47
N ALA A 324 -21.07 -9.16 10.19
CA ALA A 324 -21.64 -10.47 9.86
C ALA A 324 -23.19 -10.54 9.92
N PRO A 325 -23.90 -9.91 10.87
CA PRO A 325 -25.36 -9.91 10.89
C PRO A 325 -26.01 -9.20 9.69
N LEU A 326 -25.28 -8.28 9.05
CA LEU A 326 -25.76 -7.51 7.90
C LEU A 326 -25.73 -8.30 6.58
N VAL A 327 -25.08 -9.46 6.58
CA VAL A 327 -25.01 -10.31 5.38
C VAL A 327 -26.22 -11.22 5.31
N THR A 328 -26.86 -11.27 4.13
CA THR A 328 -27.95 -12.21 3.84
C THR A 328 -27.48 -13.67 4.02
N HIS A 329 -28.43 -14.61 4.17
CA HIS A 329 -28.09 -16.03 4.15
C HIS A 329 -27.51 -16.43 2.78
N GLY A 330 -26.37 -17.08 2.76
CA GLY A 330 -25.62 -17.42 1.53
C GLY A 330 -24.82 -16.26 0.93
N GLY A 331 -24.89 -15.05 1.52
CA GLY A 331 -24.17 -13.87 1.10
C GLY A 331 -22.69 -13.87 1.47
N PHE A 332 -21.98 -12.79 1.12
CA PHE A 332 -20.53 -12.71 1.23
C PHE A 332 -20.08 -11.57 2.14
N LEU A 333 -19.09 -11.85 2.99
CA LEU A 333 -18.41 -10.87 3.83
C LEU A 333 -16.94 -10.78 3.45
N CYS A 334 -16.49 -9.60 3.04
CA CYS A 334 -15.07 -9.30 2.83
C CYS A 334 -14.54 -8.47 4.01
N LEU A 335 -13.44 -8.92 4.60
CA LEU A 335 -12.72 -8.22 5.66
C LEU A 335 -11.28 -8.02 5.23
N ALA A 336 -10.80 -6.78 5.25
CA ALA A 336 -9.43 -6.45 4.88
C ALA A 336 -8.63 -5.84 6.03
N SER A 337 -7.32 -5.89 5.93
CA SER A 337 -6.37 -5.24 6.83
C SER A 337 -5.10 -4.85 6.10
N CYS A 338 -4.77 -3.55 6.10
CA CYS A 338 -3.51 -3.03 5.58
C CYS A 338 -2.41 -2.90 6.67
N SER A 339 -2.59 -3.49 7.84
CA SER A 339 -1.65 -3.39 8.95
C SER A 339 -0.43 -4.31 8.79
N HIS A 340 0.79 -3.75 8.79
CA HIS A 340 2.04 -4.52 8.77
C HIS A 340 2.27 -5.34 10.06
N ALA A 341 1.71 -4.92 11.17
CA ALA A 341 2.01 -5.48 12.49
C ALA A 341 1.15 -6.69 12.87
N ILE A 342 0.14 -7.06 12.06
CA ILE A 342 -0.66 -8.28 12.24
C ILE A 342 -0.44 -9.24 11.07
N GLY A 343 -0.08 -10.49 11.38
CA GLY A 343 0.04 -11.55 10.37
C GLY A 343 -1.32 -12.10 9.92
N MET A 344 -1.34 -12.80 8.76
CA MET A 344 -2.56 -13.41 8.19
C MET A 344 -3.25 -14.35 9.19
N ASP A 345 -2.49 -15.24 9.84
CA ASP A 345 -3.05 -16.23 10.77
C ASP A 345 -3.77 -15.58 11.95
N ARG A 346 -3.15 -14.52 12.53
CA ARG A 346 -3.78 -13.80 13.62
C ARG A 346 -5.01 -13.01 13.14
N PHE A 347 -4.94 -12.38 11.97
CA PHE A 347 -6.08 -11.68 11.38
C PHE A 347 -7.25 -12.62 11.12
N GLN A 348 -7.00 -13.79 10.50
CA GLN A 348 -8.01 -14.80 10.24
C GLN A 348 -8.65 -15.33 11.53
N LEU A 349 -7.84 -15.59 12.57
CA LEU A 349 -8.33 -16.03 13.87
C LEU A 349 -9.29 -15.01 14.49
N GLU A 350 -8.93 -13.72 14.46
CA GLU A 350 -9.77 -12.64 15.01
C GLU A 350 -11.09 -12.50 14.25
N CYS A 351 -11.04 -12.55 12.92
CA CYS A 351 -12.24 -12.55 12.09
C CYS A 351 -13.14 -13.76 12.40
N ALA A 352 -12.60 -14.96 12.46
CA ALA A 352 -13.35 -16.18 12.78
C ALA A 352 -14.03 -16.10 14.17
N GLN A 353 -13.33 -15.58 15.17
CA GLN A 353 -13.92 -15.35 16.49
C GLN A 353 -15.02 -14.29 16.47
N GLY A 354 -14.91 -13.27 15.61
CA GLY A 354 -15.95 -12.27 15.40
C GLY A 354 -17.22 -12.89 14.80
N LEU A 355 -17.07 -13.69 13.75
CA LEU A 355 -18.17 -14.42 13.10
C LEU A 355 -18.89 -15.36 14.09
N ALA A 356 -18.14 -16.14 14.87
CA ALA A 356 -18.69 -17.01 15.89
C ALA A 356 -19.49 -16.26 16.97
N ARG A 357 -19.01 -15.07 17.40
CA ARG A 357 -19.72 -14.21 18.35
C ARG A 357 -20.99 -13.57 17.78
N ALA A 358 -21.04 -13.44 16.44
CA ALA A 358 -22.25 -13.01 15.74
C ALA A 358 -23.26 -14.15 15.53
N GLY A 359 -22.91 -15.38 15.94
CA GLY A 359 -23.76 -16.57 15.73
C GLY A 359 -23.86 -17.00 14.28
N ARG A 360 -22.89 -16.61 13.41
CA ARG A 360 -22.89 -16.95 11.98
C ARG A 360 -21.89 -18.05 11.70
N THR A 361 -22.33 -19.07 10.95
CA THR A 361 -21.43 -20.04 10.34
C THR A 361 -20.87 -19.47 9.03
N ALA A 362 -19.63 -19.85 8.69
CA ALA A 362 -18.95 -19.25 7.56
C ALA A 362 -18.00 -20.24 6.86
N ARG A 363 -17.87 -20.07 5.55
CA ARG A 363 -16.84 -20.73 4.73
C ARG A 363 -15.87 -19.68 4.22
N LEU A 364 -14.59 -19.80 4.55
CA LEU A 364 -13.56 -18.96 3.93
C LEU A 364 -13.36 -19.42 2.48
N ILE A 365 -13.77 -18.58 1.52
CA ILE A 365 -13.68 -18.92 0.09
C ILE A 365 -12.47 -18.30 -0.59
N ARG A 366 -11.90 -17.24 0.01
CA ARG A 366 -10.69 -16.59 -0.51
C ARG A 366 -9.89 -15.96 0.64
N ALA A 367 -8.58 -16.25 0.65
CA ALA A 367 -7.58 -15.51 1.40
C ALA A 367 -6.58 -14.93 0.39
N SER A 368 -6.34 -13.62 0.43
CA SER A 368 -5.52 -12.93 -0.56
C SER A 368 -4.77 -11.76 0.07
N GLY A 369 -3.88 -11.16 -0.71
CA GLY A 369 -3.07 -10.00 -0.34
C GLY A 369 -3.25 -8.85 -1.32
N ALA A 370 -2.17 -8.08 -1.49
CA ALA A 370 -2.10 -7.01 -2.46
C ALA A 370 -2.00 -7.56 -3.90
N ALA A 371 -2.46 -6.77 -4.85
CA ALA A 371 -2.37 -7.08 -6.27
C ALA A 371 -0.90 -7.23 -6.73
N CYS A 372 -0.69 -7.88 -7.88
CA CYS A 372 0.63 -8.30 -8.35
C CYS A 372 1.58 -7.13 -8.75
N ASP A 373 1.07 -5.91 -8.84
CA ASP A 373 1.91 -4.71 -8.95
C ASP A 373 2.53 -4.26 -7.61
N HIS A 374 2.22 -4.96 -6.51
CA HIS A 374 2.81 -4.81 -5.18
C HIS A 374 3.62 -6.07 -4.82
N PRO A 375 4.74 -6.34 -5.49
CA PRO A 375 5.51 -7.55 -5.24
C PRO A 375 6.04 -7.59 -3.81
N VAL A 376 6.16 -8.80 -3.27
CA VAL A 376 6.75 -9.06 -1.96
C VAL A 376 8.24 -9.36 -2.15
N HIS A 377 9.11 -8.70 -1.36
CA HIS A 377 10.53 -9.03 -1.37
C HIS A 377 10.76 -10.36 -0.64
N PRO A 378 11.38 -11.39 -1.26
CA PRO A 378 11.47 -12.74 -0.66
C PRO A 378 12.17 -12.76 0.71
N MET A 379 13.11 -11.86 0.95
CA MET A 379 13.83 -11.75 2.23
C MET A 379 13.20 -10.77 3.22
N LEU A 380 12.03 -10.18 2.85
CA LEU A 380 11.25 -9.25 3.69
C LEU A 380 9.76 -9.59 3.61
N PRO A 381 9.31 -10.66 4.29
CA PRO A 381 7.89 -11.02 4.33
C PRO A 381 7.01 -9.89 4.87
N GLU A 382 7.58 -8.93 5.60
CA GLU A 382 6.92 -7.72 6.09
C GLU A 382 6.39 -6.82 4.97
N THR A 383 6.88 -6.98 3.72
CA THR A 383 6.34 -6.25 2.56
C THR A 383 4.96 -6.79 2.12
N ALA A 384 4.54 -7.96 2.58
CA ALA A 384 3.19 -8.51 2.41
C ALA A 384 2.23 -7.94 3.47
N TYR A 385 1.94 -6.65 3.38
CA TYR A 385 1.19 -5.92 4.41
C TYR A 385 -0.33 -6.06 4.31
N LEU A 386 -0.89 -6.23 3.10
CA LEU A 386 -2.33 -6.33 2.87
C LEU A 386 -2.81 -7.77 3.10
N LYS A 387 -3.92 -7.92 3.78
CA LYS A 387 -4.67 -9.16 3.97
C LYS A 387 -6.13 -8.90 3.61
N SER A 388 -6.74 -9.83 2.89
CA SER A 388 -8.17 -9.82 2.56
C SER A 388 -8.73 -11.23 2.67
N LEU A 389 -9.84 -11.35 3.39
CA LEU A 389 -10.55 -12.61 3.63
C LEU A 389 -11.99 -12.45 3.14
N VAL A 390 -12.43 -13.35 2.26
CA VAL A 390 -13.82 -13.39 1.82
C VAL A 390 -14.48 -14.65 2.32
N TYR A 391 -15.54 -14.47 3.09
CA TYR A 391 -16.35 -15.55 3.66
C TYR A 391 -17.71 -15.59 2.96
N GLN A 392 -18.24 -16.79 2.74
CA GLN A 392 -19.66 -17.01 2.52
C GLN A 392 -20.30 -17.32 3.87
N LEU A 393 -21.42 -16.67 4.18
CA LEU A 393 -22.13 -16.82 5.47
C LEU A 393 -23.45 -17.56 5.29
N ASP A 394 -23.76 -18.49 6.23
CA ASP A 394 -25.03 -19.19 6.32
C ASP A 394 -25.99 -18.49 7.26
#